data_18457d2e04175a1e0f50c59cfa145afc
#
_entry.id   18457d2e04175a1e0f50c59cfa145afc
#
_cell.length_a   1.000
_cell.length_b   1.000
_cell.length_c   1.000
_cell.angle_alpha   90.00
_cell.angle_beta   90.00
_cell.angle_gamma   90.00
#
_symmetry.space_group_name_H-M   'P 1'
#
loop_
_entity.id
_entity.type
_entity.pdbx_description
1 polymer ?
#
loop_
_entity_poly.entity_id
_entity_poly.type
_entity_poly.pdbx_seq_one_letter_code
_entity_poly.pdbx_strand_id
1 'polypeptide(L)'
;TLNVCSSSLLATSVVTVSLKNSSLRRGQDFINQLLEMYNRNTNNDKNEIAQKTAEFIDERIGIISKELGSTEADLETFKRDAGITDLSSDAQIALSGNAEYEKKQVENRTQISLVEDLKRYLSHSEYEVLPSNVGLKDAALATQIDRYNEMLIERKRLLRTSTESNPAIVNLDTSIRATKANVQATIEGTLQGLFITKADLDREAK
;
A
#
# COMPACT_ATOMS: atom_id res chain seq x y z
N THR A 1 -32.66 -21.52 -16.32
CA THR A 1 -31.80 -21.97 -15.18
C THR A 1 -30.37 -21.67 -15.53
N LEU A 2 -29.68 -20.92 -14.72
CA LEU A 2 -28.25 -20.62 -14.85
C LEU A 2 -27.46 -21.70 -14.09
N ASN A 3 -26.52 -22.34 -14.75
CA ASN A 3 -25.59 -23.28 -14.12
C ASN A 3 -24.15 -22.76 -14.28
N VAL A 4 -23.43 -22.68 -13.16
CA VAL A 4 -22.02 -22.33 -13.12
C VAL A 4 -21.26 -23.56 -12.62
N CYS A 5 -20.36 -24.07 -13.42
CA CYS A 5 -19.51 -25.20 -13.05
C CYS A 5 -18.04 -24.75 -13.12
N SER A 6 -17.33 -24.90 -12.02
CA SER A 6 -15.87 -24.71 -12.01
C SER A 6 -15.19 -26.08 -12.07
N SER A 7 -14.36 -26.31 -13.08
CA SER A 7 -13.49 -27.47 -13.13
C SER A 7 -12.05 -27.03 -12.90
N SER A 8 -11.45 -27.47 -11.78
CA SER A 8 -10.02 -27.34 -11.56
C SER A 8 -9.34 -28.62 -12.00
N LEU A 9 -8.81 -28.64 -13.21
CA LEU A 9 -7.85 -29.64 -13.65
C LEU A 9 -6.51 -28.93 -13.86
N LEU A 10 -5.57 -29.20 -12.97
CA LEU A 10 -4.14 -28.90 -13.08
C LEU A 10 -3.79 -27.57 -13.82
N ALA A 11 -3.59 -26.50 -13.08
CA ALA A 11 -2.99 -25.23 -13.48
C ALA A 11 -3.81 -24.25 -14.36
N THR A 12 -5.06 -24.54 -14.71
CA THR A 12 -5.94 -23.56 -15.37
C THR A 12 -7.30 -23.54 -14.68
N SER A 13 -7.65 -22.39 -14.08
CA SER A 13 -8.99 -22.16 -13.53
C SER A 13 -9.94 -21.80 -14.67
N VAL A 14 -10.63 -22.78 -15.24
CA VAL A 14 -11.66 -22.57 -16.25
C VAL A 14 -13.03 -22.60 -15.58
N VAL A 15 -13.79 -21.53 -15.74
CA VAL A 15 -15.17 -21.43 -15.29
C VAL A 15 -16.09 -21.53 -16.50
N THR A 16 -16.97 -22.55 -16.50
CA THR A 16 -17.97 -22.71 -17.56
C THR A 16 -19.30 -22.15 -17.07
N VAL A 17 -19.85 -21.18 -17.78
CA VAL A 17 -21.16 -20.59 -17.51
C VAL A 17 -22.13 -21.05 -18.58
N SER A 18 -23.23 -21.72 -18.17
CA SER A 18 -24.26 -22.18 -19.09
C SER A 18 -25.64 -21.66 -18.65
N LEU A 19 -26.41 -21.19 -19.61
CA LEU A 19 -27.76 -20.66 -19.40
C LEU A 19 -28.77 -21.42 -20.27
N LYS A 20 -29.81 -21.94 -19.66
CA LYS A 20 -30.94 -22.54 -20.35
C LYS A 20 -32.05 -21.49 -20.52
N ASN A 21 -32.29 -21.04 -21.75
CA ASN A 21 -33.31 -20.07 -22.09
C ASN A 21 -34.08 -20.46 -23.34
N SER A 22 -35.34 -20.08 -23.45
CA SER A 22 -36.21 -20.33 -24.61
C SER A 22 -35.82 -19.52 -25.85
N SER A 23 -35.11 -18.39 -25.67
CA SER A 23 -34.61 -17.53 -26.73
C SER A 23 -33.08 -17.52 -26.73
N LEU A 24 -32.47 -18.02 -27.81
CA LEU A 24 -31.00 -18.02 -27.97
C LEU A 24 -30.40 -16.63 -27.84
N ARG A 25 -31.01 -15.63 -28.50
CA ARG A 25 -30.53 -14.24 -28.50
C ARG A 25 -30.53 -13.65 -27.09
N ARG A 26 -31.61 -13.80 -26.33
CA ARG A 26 -31.68 -13.34 -24.94
C ARG A 26 -30.67 -14.04 -24.04
N GLY A 27 -30.42 -15.34 -24.29
CA GLY A 27 -29.40 -16.08 -23.55
C GLY A 27 -28.00 -15.58 -23.81
N GLN A 28 -27.67 -15.27 -25.07
CA GLN A 28 -26.37 -14.69 -25.46
C GLN A 28 -26.19 -13.30 -24.89
N ASP A 29 -27.19 -12.42 -25.02
CA ASP A 29 -27.14 -11.06 -24.48
C ASP A 29 -26.92 -11.08 -22.95
N PHE A 30 -27.61 -11.97 -22.24
CA PHE A 30 -27.45 -12.13 -20.79
C PHE A 30 -26.02 -12.59 -20.40
N ILE A 31 -25.46 -13.59 -21.10
CA ILE A 31 -24.11 -14.08 -20.81
C ILE A 31 -23.07 -13.00 -21.12
N ASN A 32 -23.20 -12.30 -22.24
CA ASN A 32 -22.30 -11.22 -22.62
C ASN A 32 -22.33 -10.09 -21.59
N GLN A 33 -23.53 -9.68 -21.16
CA GLN A 33 -23.69 -8.66 -20.13
C GLN A 33 -23.11 -9.11 -18.78
N LEU A 34 -23.27 -10.38 -18.42
CA LEU A 34 -22.70 -10.94 -17.20
C LEU A 34 -21.17 -10.90 -17.23
N LEU A 35 -20.56 -11.27 -18.35
CA LEU A 35 -19.09 -11.22 -18.54
C LEU A 35 -18.57 -9.78 -18.50
N GLU A 36 -19.27 -8.87 -19.17
CA GLU A 36 -18.91 -7.45 -19.16
C GLU A 36 -18.96 -6.87 -17.72
N MET A 37 -20.04 -7.14 -16.99
CA MET A 37 -20.19 -6.72 -15.59
C MET A 37 -19.11 -7.33 -14.70
N TYR A 38 -18.79 -8.61 -14.88
CA TYR A 38 -17.74 -9.28 -14.13
C TYR A 38 -16.37 -8.61 -14.38
N ASN A 39 -16.01 -8.40 -15.64
CA ASN A 39 -14.75 -7.78 -16.00
C ASN A 39 -14.66 -6.33 -15.48
N ARG A 40 -15.74 -5.56 -15.63
CA ARG A 40 -15.81 -4.18 -15.12
C ARG A 40 -15.64 -4.13 -13.60
N ASN A 41 -16.33 -5.01 -12.87
CA ASN A 41 -16.23 -5.06 -11.42
C ASN A 41 -14.83 -5.47 -10.95
N THR A 42 -14.22 -6.48 -11.60
CA THR A 42 -12.86 -6.92 -11.27
C THR A 42 -11.83 -5.81 -11.53
N ASN A 43 -11.98 -5.07 -12.62
CA ASN A 43 -11.10 -3.94 -12.91
C ASN A 43 -11.28 -2.80 -11.92
N ASN A 44 -12.52 -2.48 -11.54
CA ASN A 44 -12.80 -1.44 -10.54
C ASN A 44 -12.19 -1.80 -9.17
N ASP A 45 -12.30 -3.06 -8.75
CA ASP A 45 -11.74 -3.52 -7.47
C ASP A 45 -10.20 -3.42 -7.45
N LYS A 46 -9.54 -3.76 -8.57
CA LYS A 46 -8.08 -3.58 -8.71
C LYS A 46 -7.67 -2.11 -8.78
N ASN A 47 -8.46 -1.29 -9.47
CA ASN A 47 -8.18 0.13 -9.60
C ASN A 47 -8.33 0.88 -8.28
N GLU A 48 -9.16 0.42 -7.35
CA GLU A 48 -9.31 1.06 -6.04
C GLU A 48 -8.01 1.05 -5.23
N ILE A 49 -7.33 -0.09 -5.14
CA ILE A 49 -6.03 -0.17 -4.47
C ILE A 49 -5.00 0.68 -5.20
N ALA A 50 -4.96 0.60 -6.54
CA ALA A 50 -4.02 1.40 -7.34
C ALA A 50 -4.24 2.90 -7.17
N GLN A 51 -5.50 3.34 -7.12
CA GLN A 51 -5.86 4.73 -6.90
C GLN A 51 -5.44 5.20 -5.51
N LYS A 52 -5.72 4.43 -4.46
CA LYS A 52 -5.28 4.75 -3.09
C LYS A 52 -3.76 4.79 -2.97
N THR A 53 -3.07 3.90 -3.67
CA THR A 53 -1.61 3.92 -3.74
C THR A 53 -1.10 5.17 -4.46
N ALA A 54 -1.71 5.57 -5.56
CA ALA A 54 -1.36 6.78 -6.28
C ALA A 54 -1.58 8.04 -5.43
N GLU A 55 -2.74 8.17 -4.79
CA GLU A 55 -3.07 9.28 -3.87
C GLU A 55 -2.03 9.38 -2.75
N PHE A 56 -1.65 8.25 -2.14
CA PHE A 56 -0.61 8.21 -1.10
C PHE A 56 0.76 8.66 -1.63
N ILE A 57 1.15 8.19 -2.81
CA ILE A 57 2.43 8.57 -3.44
C ILE A 57 2.45 10.05 -3.78
N ASP A 58 1.37 10.61 -4.33
CA ASP A 58 1.25 12.02 -4.67
C ASP A 58 1.35 12.91 -3.43
N GLU A 59 0.66 12.56 -2.34
CA GLU A 59 0.78 13.24 -1.05
C GLU A 59 2.23 13.20 -0.56
N ARG A 60 2.89 12.06 -0.67
CA ARG A 60 4.25 11.85 -0.24
C ARG A 60 5.26 12.66 -1.05
N ILE A 61 5.11 12.70 -2.37
CA ILE A 61 5.93 13.54 -3.25
C ILE A 61 5.78 15.01 -2.86
N GLY A 62 4.58 15.47 -2.54
CA GLY A 62 4.33 16.84 -2.07
C GLY A 62 5.08 17.16 -0.79
N ILE A 63 5.10 16.26 0.18
CA ILE A 63 5.84 16.41 1.45
C ILE A 63 7.35 16.47 1.20
N ILE A 64 7.89 15.50 0.45
CA ILE A 64 9.33 15.42 0.15
C ILE A 64 9.80 16.65 -0.64
N SER A 65 9.02 17.12 -1.62
CA SER A 65 9.34 18.33 -2.39
C SER A 65 9.42 19.58 -1.51
N LYS A 66 8.54 19.68 -0.53
CA LYS A 66 8.55 20.79 0.43
C LYS A 66 9.77 20.74 1.37
N GLU A 67 10.09 19.55 1.88
CA GLU A 67 11.26 19.32 2.72
C GLU A 67 12.56 19.62 1.96
N LEU A 68 12.66 19.18 0.69
CA LEU A 68 13.81 19.44 -0.17
C LEU A 68 14.00 20.95 -0.40
N GLY A 69 12.92 21.66 -0.76
CA GLY A 69 12.98 23.10 -0.96
C GLY A 69 13.43 23.88 0.29
N SER A 70 13.01 23.44 1.48
CA SER A 70 13.49 24.00 2.76
C SER A 70 14.99 23.74 2.96
N THR A 71 15.43 22.49 2.73
CA THR A 71 16.84 22.11 2.91
C THR A 71 17.78 22.83 1.92
N GLU A 72 17.33 23.03 0.68
CA GLU A 72 18.08 23.79 -0.33
C GLU A 72 18.24 25.27 0.08
N ALA A 73 17.19 25.91 0.62
CA ALA A 73 17.22 27.25 1.11
C ALA A 73 18.17 27.42 2.32
N ASP A 74 18.14 26.46 3.25
CA ASP A 74 19.03 26.38 4.41
C ASP A 74 20.51 26.25 3.98
N LEU A 75 20.75 25.35 2.99
CA LEU A 75 22.08 25.14 2.42
C LEU A 75 22.62 26.40 1.71
N GLU A 76 21.77 27.12 0.95
CA GLU A 76 22.14 28.36 0.31
C GLU A 76 22.51 29.44 1.33
N THR A 77 21.71 29.52 2.40
CA THR A 77 21.97 30.47 3.50
C THR A 77 23.28 30.13 4.20
N PHE A 78 23.52 28.88 4.52
CA PHE A 78 24.77 28.42 5.13
C PHE A 78 25.98 28.69 4.27
N LYS A 79 25.94 28.42 2.95
CA LYS A 79 27.03 28.72 2.02
C LYS A 79 27.32 30.21 1.95
N ARG A 80 26.29 31.06 1.98
CA ARG A 80 26.43 32.53 1.96
C ARG A 80 27.07 33.06 3.25
N ASP A 81 26.60 32.55 4.40
CA ASP A 81 27.07 33.00 5.71
C ASP A 81 28.51 32.50 6.02
N ALA A 82 28.83 31.30 5.54
CA ALA A 82 30.17 30.70 5.69
C ALA A 82 31.18 31.21 4.65
N GLY A 83 30.77 31.94 3.63
CA GLY A 83 31.66 32.48 2.57
C GLY A 83 32.32 31.37 1.72
N ILE A 84 31.75 30.17 1.69
CA ILE A 84 32.31 28.97 1.02
C ILE A 84 31.93 29.06 -0.46
N THR A 85 32.90 29.42 -1.31
CA THR A 85 32.74 29.44 -2.77
C THR A 85 33.33 28.19 -3.44
N ASP A 86 34.22 27.46 -2.76
CA ASP A 86 34.85 26.24 -3.30
C ASP A 86 35.19 25.24 -2.18
N LEU A 87 34.86 23.96 -2.37
CA LEU A 87 35.25 22.90 -1.42
C LEU A 87 36.61 22.35 -1.83
N SER A 88 37.62 22.48 -0.97
CA SER A 88 38.92 21.86 -1.15
C SER A 88 38.81 20.33 -1.14
N SER A 89 39.72 19.63 -1.84
CA SER A 89 39.76 18.16 -1.97
C SER A 89 39.76 17.43 -0.63
N ASP A 90 40.29 18.00 0.41
CA ASP A 90 40.35 17.39 1.76
C ASP A 90 38.97 17.37 2.44
N ALA A 91 38.14 18.41 2.20
CA ALA A 91 36.75 18.43 2.65
C ALA A 91 35.89 17.39 1.92
N GLN A 92 36.21 17.08 0.66
CA GLN A 92 35.51 16.10 -0.15
C GLN A 92 35.75 14.65 0.32
N ILE A 93 36.94 14.36 0.83
CA ILE A 93 37.30 13.06 1.43
C ILE A 93 36.61 12.86 2.79
N ALA A 94 36.56 13.90 3.63
CA ALA A 94 35.84 13.88 4.90
C ALA A 94 34.33 13.74 4.71
N LEU A 95 33.76 14.40 3.68
CA LEU A 95 32.36 14.26 3.27
C LEU A 95 32.01 12.88 2.76
N SER A 96 32.91 12.17 2.07
CA SER A 96 32.64 10.84 1.52
C SER A 96 32.50 9.77 2.62
N GLY A 97 33.20 9.89 3.74
CA GLY A 97 33.06 9.00 4.90
C GLY A 97 31.71 9.14 5.61
N ASN A 98 31.17 10.34 5.69
CA ASN A 98 29.88 10.61 6.32
C ASN A 98 28.69 10.36 5.38
N ALA A 99 28.89 10.37 4.07
CA ALA A 99 27.81 10.25 3.08
C ALA A 99 27.06 8.91 3.18
N GLU A 100 27.72 7.83 3.58
CA GLU A 100 27.05 6.54 3.77
C GLU A 100 26.17 6.51 5.02
N TYR A 101 26.60 7.15 6.09
CA TYR A 101 25.80 7.31 7.31
C TYR A 101 24.60 8.22 7.06
N GLU A 102 24.80 9.34 6.41
CA GLU A 102 23.72 10.26 6.04
C GLU A 102 22.68 9.55 5.16
N LYS A 103 23.14 8.77 4.19
CA LYS A 103 22.24 7.95 3.36
C LYS A 103 21.42 6.98 4.20
N LYS A 104 22.04 6.26 5.15
CA LYS A 104 21.32 5.34 6.06
C LYS A 104 20.33 6.07 6.96
N GLN A 105 20.69 7.25 7.46
CA GLN A 105 19.79 8.09 8.25
C GLN A 105 18.58 8.57 7.45
N VAL A 106 18.81 9.08 6.23
CA VAL A 106 17.73 9.51 5.34
C VAL A 106 16.81 8.34 5.00
N GLU A 107 17.39 7.20 4.66
CA GLU A 107 16.62 5.99 4.34
C GLU A 107 15.78 5.51 5.53
N ASN A 108 16.35 5.51 6.73
CA ASN A 108 15.63 5.13 7.95
C ASN A 108 14.51 6.14 8.29
N ARG A 109 14.75 7.45 8.17
CA ARG A 109 13.71 8.48 8.34
C ARG A 109 12.59 8.32 7.34
N THR A 110 12.92 8.02 6.08
CA THR A 110 11.92 7.75 5.03
C THR A 110 11.05 6.55 5.40
N GLN A 111 11.64 5.45 5.88
CA GLN A 111 10.88 4.29 6.32
C GLN A 111 9.98 4.59 7.53
N ILE A 112 10.47 5.34 8.53
CA ILE A 112 9.67 5.78 9.67
C ILE A 112 8.44 6.54 9.17
N SER A 113 8.64 7.54 8.33
CA SER A 113 7.56 8.38 7.83
C SER A 113 6.54 7.58 7.00
N LEU A 114 6.99 6.63 6.15
CA LEU A 114 6.10 5.75 5.39
C LEU A 114 5.21 4.89 6.32
N VAL A 115 5.79 4.33 7.37
CA VAL A 115 5.06 3.47 8.31
C VAL A 115 4.12 4.29 9.20
N GLU A 116 4.49 5.52 9.59
CA GLU A 116 3.62 6.44 10.32
C GLU A 116 2.42 6.87 9.47
N ASP A 117 2.63 7.14 8.18
CA ASP A 117 1.56 7.48 7.26
C ASP A 117 0.58 6.29 7.11
N LEU A 118 1.10 5.07 6.95
CA LEU A 118 0.27 3.86 6.93
C LEU A 118 -0.52 3.66 8.22
N LYS A 119 0.08 3.94 9.38
CA LYS A 119 -0.61 3.92 10.69
C LYS A 119 -1.79 4.89 10.70
N ARG A 120 -1.59 6.08 10.14
CA ARG A 120 -2.62 7.11 10.03
C ARG A 120 -3.76 6.66 9.12
N TYR A 121 -3.45 6.12 7.94
CA TYR A 121 -4.44 5.57 7.02
C TYR A 121 -5.27 4.45 7.67
N LEU A 122 -4.60 3.52 8.35
CA LEU A 122 -5.27 2.42 9.05
C LEU A 122 -6.24 2.89 10.14
N SER A 123 -5.99 4.04 10.76
CA SER A 123 -6.83 4.60 11.83
C SER A 123 -8.05 5.35 11.33
N HIS A 124 -8.07 5.82 10.06
CA HIS A 124 -9.14 6.69 9.55
C HIS A 124 -10.45 5.95 9.26
N SER A 125 -10.38 4.71 8.81
CA SER A 125 -11.58 3.95 8.43
C SER A 125 -11.47 2.47 8.79
N GLU A 126 -12.62 1.84 9.08
CA GLU A 126 -12.65 0.41 9.42
C GLU A 126 -12.58 -0.48 8.17
N TYR A 127 -13.06 0.00 7.02
CA TYR A 127 -13.21 -0.78 5.80
C TYR A 127 -12.62 -0.09 4.56
N GLU A 128 -11.57 0.67 4.74
CA GLU A 128 -10.87 1.32 3.63
C GLU A 128 -9.60 0.56 3.25
N VAL A 129 -9.38 0.37 1.95
CA VAL A 129 -8.17 -0.28 1.45
C VAL A 129 -6.95 0.57 1.74
N LEU A 130 -5.87 -0.09 2.10
CA LEU A 130 -4.58 0.55 2.37
C LEU A 130 -3.76 0.66 1.08
N PRO A 131 -2.94 1.70 0.95
CA PRO A 131 -1.96 1.75 -0.13
C PRO A 131 -1.00 0.55 -0.02
N SER A 132 -0.71 -0.10 -1.15
CA SER A 132 0.20 -1.22 -1.23
C SER A 132 1.39 -0.88 -2.13
N ASN A 133 2.48 -1.63 -2.02
CA ASN A 133 3.68 -1.42 -2.85
C ASN A 133 4.32 -0.01 -2.71
N VAL A 134 4.25 0.59 -1.53
CA VAL A 134 4.76 1.95 -1.26
C VAL A 134 6.26 1.99 -0.90
N GLY A 135 7.01 0.95 -1.19
CA GLY A 135 8.45 0.92 -0.91
C GLY A 135 8.81 0.56 0.53
N LEU A 136 7.94 -0.16 1.23
CA LEU A 136 8.25 -0.73 2.54
C LEU A 136 9.37 -1.75 2.44
N LYS A 137 10.34 -1.69 3.35
CA LYS A 137 11.38 -2.71 3.49
C LYS A 137 10.89 -3.96 4.22
N ASP A 138 9.84 -3.83 5.03
CA ASP A 138 9.23 -4.93 5.77
C ASP A 138 8.27 -5.71 4.85
N ALA A 139 8.76 -6.82 4.30
CA ALA A 139 7.97 -7.69 3.43
C ALA A 139 6.81 -8.38 4.18
N ALA A 140 6.92 -8.59 5.48
CA ALA A 140 5.86 -9.19 6.28
C ALA A 140 4.69 -8.21 6.43
N LEU A 141 4.98 -6.95 6.71
CA LEU A 141 3.98 -5.88 6.75
C LEU A 141 3.31 -5.71 5.38
N ALA A 142 4.08 -5.68 4.29
CA ALA A 142 3.53 -5.58 2.94
C ALA A 142 2.55 -6.72 2.63
N THR A 143 2.92 -7.97 2.94
CA THR A 143 2.05 -9.15 2.74
C THR A 143 0.77 -9.09 3.59
N GLN A 144 0.86 -8.58 4.81
CA GLN A 144 -0.32 -8.42 5.67
C GLN A 144 -1.28 -7.35 5.14
N ILE A 145 -0.76 -6.24 4.59
CA ILE A 145 -1.55 -5.19 3.94
C ILE A 145 -2.28 -5.76 2.73
N ASP A 146 -1.59 -6.52 1.87
CA ASP A 146 -2.21 -7.13 0.69
C ASP A 146 -3.35 -8.07 1.10
N ARG A 147 -3.14 -8.92 2.10
CA ARG A 147 -4.18 -9.81 2.63
C ARG A 147 -5.37 -9.05 3.22
N TYR A 148 -5.11 -7.95 3.93
CA TYR A 148 -6.16 -7.08 4.46
C TYR A 148 -6.99 -6.49 3.32
N ASN A 149 -6.34 -5.95 2.29
CA ASN A 149 -6.99 -5.39 1.11
C ASN A 149 -7.82 -6.42 0.34
N GLU A 150 -7.30 -7.65 0.15
CA GLU A 150 -8.05 -8.75 -0.48
C GLU A 150 -9.36 -9.06 0.26
N MET A 151 -9.31 -9.10 1.59
CA MET A 151 -10.52 -9.35 2.39
C MET A 151 -11.53 -8.19 2.30
N LEU A 152 -11.08 -6.95 2.22
CA LEU A 152 -11.96 -5.80 2.02
C LEU A 152 -12.64 -5.83 0.64
N ILE A 153 -11.91 -6.20 -0.40
CA ILE A 153 -12.47 -6.37 -1.75
C ILE A 153 -13.49 -7.51 -1.77
N GLU A 154 -13.20 -8.62 -1.11
CA GLU A 154 -14.14 -9.75 -1.03
C GLU A 154 -15.41 -9.36 -0.25
N ARG A 155 -15.28 -8.63 0.86
CA ARG A 155 -16.42 -8.05 1.57
C ARG A 155 -17.29 -7.20 0.66
N LYS A 156 -16.68 -6.28 -0.07
CA LYS A 156 -17.36 -5.40 -1.02
C LYS A 156 -18.07 -6.20 -2.12
N ARG A 157 -17.45 -7.27 -2.59
CA ARG A 157 -18.04 -8.18 -3.58
C ARG A 157 -19.28 -8.88 -3.03
N LEU A 158 -19.22 -9.43 -1.82
CA LEU A 158 -20.34 -10.11 -1.17
C LEU A 158 -21.49 -9.15 -0.90
N LEU A 159 -21.22 -7.91 -0.51
CA LEU A 159 -22.24 -6.88 -0.26
C LEU A 159 -23.01 -6.45 -1.51
N ARG A 160 -22.49 -6.69 -2.72
CA ARG A 160 -23.24 -6.42 -3.97
C ARG A 160 -24.45 -7.35 -4.14
N THR A 161 -24.43 -8.53 -3.55
CA THR A 161 -25.47 -9.56 -3.72
C THR A 161 -26.09 -10.02 -2.41
N SER A 162 -25.62 -9.48 -1.27
CA SER A 162 -26.04 -9.90 0.06
C SER A 162 -26.10 -8.73 1.04
N THR A 163 -26.65 -8.96 2.21
CA THR A 163 -26.75 -7.96 3.28
C THR A 163 -25.67 -8.19 4.34
N GLU A 164 -25.38 -7.18 5.16
CA GLU A 164 -24.42 -7.27 6.27
C GLU A 164 -24.74 -8.38 7.27
N SER A 165 -26.01 -8.78 7.37
CA SER A 165 -26.46 -9.86 8.26
C SER A 165 -26.12 -11.27 7.74
N ASN A 166 -25.56 -11.39 6.52
CA ASN A 166 -25.16 -12.68 5.97
C ASN A 166 -24.03 -13.29 6.81
N PRO A 167 -24.14 -14.54 7.29
CA PRO A 167 -23.11 -15.18 8.09
C PRO A 167 -21.72 -15.18 7.46
N ALA A 168 -21.63 -15.26 6.13
CA ALA A 168 -20.34 -15.19 5.41
C ALA A 168 -19.70 -13.81 5.57
N ILE A 169 -20.49 -12.72 5.50
CA ILE A 169 -20.00 -11.35 5.71
C ILE A 169 -19.63 -11.14 7.17
N VAL A 170 -20.44 -11.60 8.12
CA VAL A 170 -20.13 -11.49 9.57
C VAL A 170 -18.81 -12.19 9.91
N ASN A 171 -18.58 -13.40 9.36
CA ASN A 171 -17.33 -14.12 9.55
C ASN A 171 -16.14 -13.38 8.89
N LEU A 172 -16.34 -12.83 7.71
CA LEU A 172 -15.33 -12.06 7.02
C LEU A 172 -14.99 -10.77 7.77
N ASP A 173 -15.99 -10.06 8.32
CA ASP A 173 -15.80 -8.87 9.14
C ASP A 173 -14.99 -9.17 10.42
N THR A 174 -15.21 -10.35 11.01
CA THR A 174 -14.41 -10.81 12.14
C THR A 174 -12.95 -11.03 11.73
N SER A 175 -12.72 -11.63 10.56
CA SER A 175 -11.39 -11.87 10.02
C SER A 175 -10.69 -10.56 9.63
N ILE A 176 -11.41 -9.60 9.05
CA ILE A 176 -10.91 -8.27 8.71
C ILE A 176 -10.44 -7.55 9.98
N ARG A 177 -11.25 -7.53 11.03
CA ARG A 177 -10.87 -6.91 12.30
C ARG A 177 -9.64 -7.54 12.93
N ALA A 178 -9.56 -8.87 12.92
CA ALA A 178 -8.39 -9.59 13.43
C ALA A 178 -7.13 -9.27 12.61
N THR A 179 -7.25 -9.24 11.27
CA THR A 179 -6.11 -8.89 10.40
C THR A 179 -5.72 -7.43 10.56
N LYS A 180 -6.69 -6.51 10.70
CA LYS A 180 -6.41 -5.10 11.00
C LYS A 180 -5.60 -4.93 12.29
N ALA A 181 -5.98 -5.64 13.34
CA ALA A 181 -5.25 -5.63 14.62
C ALA A 181 -3.82 -6.17 14.45
N ASN A 182 -3.63 -7.23 13.66
CA ASN A 182 -2.31 -7.77 13.36
C ASN A 182 -1.45 -6.78 12.56
N VAL A 183 -2.00 -6.15 11.53
CA VAL A 183 -1.33 -5.09 10.77
C VAL A 183 -0.91 -3.95 11.69
N GLN A 184 -1.79 -3.51 12.58
CA GLN A 184 -1.50 -2.45 13.55
C GLN A 184 -0.36 -2.83 14.49
N ALA A 185 -0.37 -4.04 15.05
CA ALA A 185 0.70 -4.53 15.92
C ALA A 185 2.04 -4.63 15.16
N THR A 186 2.01 -5.08 13.90
CA THR A 186 3.22 -5.14 13.06
C THR A 186 3.76 -3.74 12.75
N ILE A 187 2.89 -2.78 12.42
CA ILE A 187 3.27 -1.37 12.24
C ILE A 187 3.97 -0.82 13.49
N GLU A 188 3.42 -1.07 14.68
CA GLU A 188 4.01 -0.60 15.94
C GLU A 188 5.37 -1.25 16.20
N GLY A 189 5.50 -2.55 15.96
CA GLY A 189 6.77 -3.26 16.08
C GLY A 189 7.83 -2.76 15.08
N THR A 190 7.43 -2.54 13.83
CA THR A 190 8.32 -1.99 12.79
C THR A 190 8.78 -0.57 13.14
N LEU A 191 7.87 0.30 13.60
CA LEU A 191 8.23 1.65 14.08
C LEU A 191 9.22 1.60 15.23
N GLN A 192 8.99 0.74 16.21
CA GLN A 192 9.92 0.59 17.34
C GLN A 192 11.30 0.16 16.86
N GLY A 193 11.42 -0.80 15.95
CA GLY A 193 12.68 -1.23 15.34
C GLY A 193 13.38 -0.09 14.60
N LEU A 194 12.64 0.69 13.80
CA LEU A 194 13.17 1.82 13.06
C LEU A 194 13.65 2.96 13.98
N PHE A 195 12.95 3.22 15.10
CA PHE A 195 13.40 4.22 16.09
C PHE A 195 14.66 3.77 16.83
N ILE A 196 14.83 2.47 17.13
CA ILE A 196 16.07 1.94 17.70
C ILE A 196 17.22 2.15 16.71
N THR A 197 17.02 1.77 15.42
CA THR A 197 18.02 1.99 14.37
C THR A 197 18.37 3.47 14.22
N LYS A 198 17.39 4.37 14.31
CA LYS A 198 17.63 5.81 14.29
C LYS A 198 18.54 6.26 15.46
N ALA A 199 18.23 5.80 16.68
CA ALA A 199 19.03 6.15 17.85
C ALA A 199 20.47 5.62 17.76
N ASP A 200 20.68 4.46 17.17
CA ASP A 200 22.02 3.90 16.95
C ASP A 200 22.80 4.69 15.91
N LEU A 201 22.18 5.01 14.76
CA LEU A 201 22.77 5.88 13.74
C LEU A 201 23.10 7.27 14.28
N ASP A 202 22.27 7.86 15.13
CA ASP A 202 22.51 9.18 15.73
C ASP A 202 23.66 9.14 16.77
N ARG A 203 23.99 7.98 17.33
CA ARG A 203 25.15 7.80 18.23
C ARG A 203 26.45 7.63 17.45
N GLU A 204 26.41 6.90 16.33
CA GLU A 204 27.59 6.67 15.49
C GLU A 204 28.02 7.91 14.73
N ALA A 205 27.12 8.86 14.53
CA ALA A 205 27.41 10.17 13.87
C ALA A 205 28.05 11.22 14.80
N LYS A 206 28.26 10.92 16.10
CA LYS A 206 28.93 11.79 17.10
C LYS A 206 30.38 11.41 17.31
#